data_b2632ed292d161365a4e4c4463efaf03
#
_entry.id   b2632ed292d161365a4e4c4463efaf03
#
_cell.length_a   1.000
_cell.length_b   1.000
_cell.length_c   1.000
_cell.angle_alpha   90.00
_cell.angle_beta   90.00
_cell.angle_gamma   90.00
#
_symmetry.space_group_name_H-M   'P 1'
#
loop_
_entity.id
_entity.type
_entity.pdbx_description
1 polymer ?
#
loop_
_entity_poly.entity_id
_entity_poly.type
_entity_poly.pdbx_seq_one_letter_code
_entity_poly.pdbx_strand_id
1 'polypeptide(L)'
;MTSELLGTQNPDNFTVTYYETQEDANNLENALISPYTNLTNPQQLFVNITNDLTSCNIAGVGFNIEVQEGATANGDGVPVELTICDDPLGINDGFDEFNLSDLDEQVLDGQDPANFTVTYYATLEDAEAFVNALPINFENTSNPQVIYARVDNDTTDDSQCYDIIEATLLVNLLPEFISV
;
A
#
# COMPACT_ATOMS: atom_id res chain seq x y z
N MET A 1 -18.01 7.52 3.86
CA MET A 1 -18.97 8.13 2.91
C MET A 1 -20.34 8.41 3.52
N THR A 2 -21.12 7.42 4.01
CA THR A 2 -22.48 7.69 4.55
C THR A 2 -22.48 8.69 5.72
N SER A 3 -21.52 8.60 6.64
CA SER A 3 -21.36 9.55 7.76
C SER A 3 -21.03 10.98 7.32
N GLU A 4 -20.28 11.13 6.24
CA GLU A 4 -19.94 12.45 5.68
C GLU A 4 -21.14 13.11 5.01
N LEU A 5 -21.98 12.31 4.34
CA LEU A 5 -23.20 12.80 3.70
C LEU A 5 -24.27 13.26 4.73
N LEU A 6 -24.36 12.57 5.86
CA LEU A 6 -25.33 12.88 6.91
C LEU A 6 -24.83 13.94 7.90
N GLY A 7 -23.51 14.20 7.97
CA GLY A 7 -22.92 15.14 8.89
C GLY A 7 -23.24 14.78 10.35
N THR A 8 -23.88 15.69 11.09
CA THR A 8 -24.26 15.50 12.50
C THR A 8 -25.63 14.86 12.70
N GLN A 9 -26.33 14.47 11.64
CA GLN A 9 -27.65 13.85 11.73
C GLN A 9 -27.53 12.41 12.23
N ASN A 10 -28.57 11.94 12.98
CA ASN A 10 -28.57 10.56 13.44
C ASN A 10 -28.80 9.59 12.25
N PRO A 11 -27.83 8.73 11.92
CA PRO A 11 -27.93 7.84 10.74
C PRO A 11 -29.10 6.85 10.82
N ASP A 12 -29.59 6.51 12.01
CA ASP A 12 -30.71 5.56 12.19
C ASP A 12 -32.04 6.09 11.62
N ASN A 13 -32.12 7.38 11.31
CA ASN A 13 -33.33 8.02 10.81
C ASN A 13 -33.31 8.25 9.28
N PHE A 14 -32.22 7.83 8.60
CA PHE A 14 -32.03 8.12 7.19
C PHE A 14 -31.54 6.90 6.42
N THR A 15 -32.17 6.65 5.30
CA THR A 15 -31.69 5.70 4.27
C THR A 15 -30.92 6.46 3.19
N VAL A 16 -29.68 6.06 2.94
CA VAL A 16 -28.83 6.59 1.87
C VAL A 16 -28.72 5.55 0.75
N THR A 17 -29.11 5.95 -0.45
CA THR A 17 -29.05 5.10 -1.65
C THR A 17 -28.22 5.77 -2.72
N TYR A 18 -27.52 4.95 -3.53
CA TYR A 18 -26.60 5.38 -4.58
C TYR A 18 -27.10 4.99 -5.94
N TYR A 19 -26.78 5.79 -6.98
CA TYR A 19 -27.28 5.65 -8.32
C TYR A 19 -26.22 6.01 -9.36
N GLU A 20 -26.34 5.45 -10.57
CA GLU A 20 -25.46 5.80 -11.71
C GLU A 20 -25.85 7.13 -12.36
N THR A 21 -27.11 7.52 -12.26
CA THR A 21 -27.61 8.76 -12.89
C THR A 21 -28.38 9.64 -11.91
N GLN A 22 -28.36 10.95 -12.18
CA GLN A 22 -29.16 11.91 -11.40
C GLN A 22 -30.67 11.65 -11.57
N GLU A 23 -31.09 11.16 -12.74
CA GLU A 23 -32.50 10.84 -13.03
C GLU A 23 -32.99 9.68 -12.16
N ASP A 24 -32.20 8.60 -12.06
CA ASP A 24 -32.49 7.47 -11.19
C ASP A 24 -32.54 7.88 -9.71
N ALA A 25 -31.61 8.73 -9.28
CA ALA A 25 -31.60 9.26 -7.93
C ALA A 25 -32.83 10.12 -7.60
N ASN A 26 -33.31 10.90 -8.57
CA ASN A 26 -34.53 11.70 -8.41
C ASN A 26 -35.80 10.83 -8.36
N ASN A 27 -35.83 9.76 -9.16
CA ASN A 27 -36.98 8.87 -9.28
C ASN A 27 -36.97 7.70 -8.30
N LEU A 28 -35.88 7.50 -7.55
CA LEU A 28 -35.63 6.35 -6.67
C LEU A 28 -35.69 5.00 -7.41
N GLU A 29 -35.21 4.98 -8.66
CA GLU A 29 -35.18 3.80 -9.51
C GLU A 29 -33.74 3.31 -9.72
N ASN A 30 -33.56 2.02 -9.99
CA ASN A 30 -32.24 1.42 -10.30
C ASN A 30 -31.16 1.70 -9.25
N ALA A 31 -31.49 1.65 -7.96
CA ALA A 31 -30.52 1.84 -6.88
C ALA A 31 -29.37 0.81 -6.96
N LEU A 32 -28.14 1.26 -6.77
CA LEU A 32 -26.96 0.42 -6.78
C LEU A 32 -26.92 -0.52 -5.56
N ILE A 33 -26.40 -1.72 -5.77
CA ILE A 33 -26.27 -2.77 -4.74
C ILE A 33 -24.79 -2.93 -4.39
N SER A 34 -24.50 -3.00 -3.11
CA SER A 34 -23.12 -3.29 -2.63
C SER A 34 -22.85 -4.81 -2.64
N PRO A 35 -21.65 -5.28 -3.06
CA PRO A 35 -20.56 -4.47 -3.62
C PRO A 35 -20.86 -3.98 -5.05
N TYR A 36 -20.37 -2.78 -5.39
CA TYR A 36 -20.52 -2.17 -6.70
C TYR A 36 -19.17 -2.12 -7.43
N THR A 37 -19.15 -2.46 -8.71
CA THR A 37 -17.99 -2.32 -9.58
C THR A 37 -18.19 -1.14 -10.51
N ASN A 38 -17.24 -0.20 -10.52
CA ASN A 38 -17.29 0.96 -11.38
C ASN A 38 -17.24 0.58 -12.87
N LEU A 39 -18.00 1.32 -13.70
CA LEU A 39 -18.08 1.12 -15.16
C LEU A 39 -17.04 1.96 -15.91
N THR A 40 -16.61 3.06 -15.32
CA THR A 40 -15.55 3.95 -15.84
C THR A 40 -14.66 4.39 -14.69
N ASN A 41 -13.45 4.83 -14.99
CA ASN A 41 -12.51 5.34 -13.97
C ASN A 41 -11.95 6.70 -14.41
N PRO A 42 -12.21 7.81 -13.68
CA PRO A 42 -13.18 7.92 -12.58
C PRO A 42 -14.63 7.77 -13.01
N GLN A 43 -15.53 7.47 -12.07
CA GLN A 43 -16.96 7.40 -12.30
C GLN A 43 -17.72 8.33 -11.37
N GLN A 44 -18.65 9.12 -11.93
CA GLN A 44 -19.58 9.91 -11.13
C GLN A 44 -20.78 9.06 -10.71
N LEU A 45 -21.12 9.11 -9.43
CA LEU A 45 -22.31 8.52 -8.85
C LEU A 45 -23.16 9.60 -8.19
N PHE A 46 -24.43 9.30 -7.99
CA PHE A 46 -25.42 10.20 -7.39
C PHE A 46 -26.01 9.56 -6.13
N VAL A 47 -26.46 10.38 -5.19
CA VAL A 47 -27.00 9.92 -3.93
C VAL A 47 -28.41 10.46 -3.71
N ASN A 48 -29.27 9.64 -3.11
CA ASN A 48 -30.54 10.09 -2.53
C ASN A 48 -30.54 9.78 -1.02
N ILE A 49 -30.96 10.74 -0.24
CA ILE A 49 -31.13 10.60 1.21
C ILE A 49 -32.61 10.70 1.53
N THR A 50 -33.17 9.64 2.10
CA THR A 50 -34.57 9.56 2.53
C THR A 50 -34.65 9.59 4.04
N ASN A 51 -35.49 10.47 4.59
CA ASN A 51 -35.85 10.44 6.00
C ASN A 51 -36.90 9.36 6.26
N ASP A 52 -36.55 8.35 7.03
CA ASP A 52 -37.37 7.14 7.22
C ASP A 52 -38.65 7.41 8.06
N LEU A 53 -38.66 8.50 8.84
CA LEU A 53 -39.81 8.88 9.65
C LEU A 53 -40.86 9.67 8.84
N THR A 54 -40.41 10.45 7.85
CA THR A 54 -41.29 11.36 7.10
C THR A 54 -41.48 10.95 5.63
N SER A 55 -40.65 10.02 5.13
CA SER A 55 -40.53 9.63 3.73
C SER A 55 -40.15 10.80 2.79
N CYS A 56 -39.72 11.94 3.35
CA CYS A 56 -39.16 13.01 2.55
C CYS A 56 -37.76 12.64 2.09
N ASN A 57 -37.47 12.86 0.80
CA ASN A 57 -36.17 12.56 0.25
C ASN A 57 -35.58 13.75 -0.51
N ILE A 58 -34.29 13.71 -0.71
CA ILE A 58 -33.54 14.67 -1.50
C ILE A 58 -32.49 13.91 -2.35
N ALA A 59 -32.52 14.11 -3.65
CA ALA A 59 -31.44 13.69 -4.53
C ALA A 59 -30.29 14.70 -4.39
N GLY A 60 -29.15 14.21 -3.97
CA GLY A 60 -27.97 15.03 -3.71
C GLY A 60 -27.09 15.27 -4.92
N VAL A 61 -25.99 15.93 -4.67
CA VAL A 61 -24.92 16.19 -5.64
C VAL A 61 -24.23 14.89 -6.02
N GLY A 62 -23.77 14.81 -7.26
CA GLY A 62 -22.91 13.73 -7.68
C GLY A 62 -21.54 13.82 -6.99
N PHE A 63 -20.94 12.68 -6.72
CA PHE A 63 -19.55 12.52 -6.26
C PHE A 63 -18.82 11.54 -7.17
N ASN A 64 -17.52 11.64 -7.23
CA ASN A 64 -16.71 10.73 -8.02
C ASN A 64 -16.18 9.59 -7.15
N ILE A 65 -16.16 8.39 -7.73
CA ILE A 65 -15.36 7.26 -7.26
C ILE A 65 -14.23 7.04 -8.26
N GLU A 66 -13.05 6.74 -7.75
CA GLU A 66 -11.85 6.48 -8.53
C GLU A 66 -11.13 5.26 -7.97
N VAL A 67 -10.70 4.37 -8.86
CA VAL A 67 -9.79 3.27 -8.55
C VAL A 67 -8.40 3.72 -8.96
N GLN A 68 -7.51 3.82 -8.00
CA GLN A 68 -6.10 4.15 -8.22
C GLN A 68 -5.29 2.88 -8.35
N GLU A 69 -4.20 2.93 -9.12
CA GLU A 69 -3.27 1.80 -9.20
C GLU A 69 -2.54 1.66 -7.87
N GLY A 70 -2.50 0.43 -7.36
CA GLY A 70 -1.68 0.08 -6.20
C GLY A 70 -0.20 0.02 -6.57
N ALA A 71 0.67 0.07 -5.56
CA ALA A 71 2.05 -0.36 -5.73
C ALA A 71 2.09 -1.89 -5.95
N THR A 72 3.15 -2.36 -6.58
CA THR A 72 3.47 -3.79 -6.70
C THR A 72 4.92 -3.97 -6.29
N ALA A 73 5.17 -4.75 -5.25
CA ALA A 73 6.53 -5.10 -4.86
C ALA A 73 6.96 -6.35 -5.63
N ASN A 74 8.03 -6.24 -6.43
CA ASN A 74 8.62 -7.35 -7.19
C ASN A 74 7.57 -8.16 -7.98
N GLY A 75 7.06 -7.57 -9.06
CA GLY A 75 5.99 -8.14 -9.88
C GLY A 75 6.37 -9.42 -10.64
N ASP A 76 7.67 -9.67 -10.88
CA ASP A 76 8.17 -10.85 -11.59
C ASP A 76 8.30 -12.11 -10.69
N GLY A 77 8.23 -11.93 -9.36
CA GLY A 77 8.30 -13.02 -8.38
C GLY A 77 9.68 -13.65 -8.21
N VAL A 78 10.75 -13.01 -8.71
CA VAL A 78 12.14 -13.42 -8.45
C VAL A 78 12.49 -13.05 -7.00
N PRO A 79 13.10 -13.94 -6.20
CA PRO A 79 13.47 -13.62 -4.82
C PRO A 79 14.33 -12.34 -4.72
N VAL A 80 13.93 -11.43 -3.86
CA VAL A 80 14.68 -10.19 -3.58
C VAL A 80 15.81 -10.54 -2.60
N GLU A 81 17.04 -10.34 -3.02
CA GLU A 81 18.21 -10.70 -2.22
C GLU A 81 19.35 -9.69 -2.43
N LEU A 82 19.99 -9.28 -1.33
CA LEU A 82 21.22 -8.51 -1.35
C LEU A 82 22.32 -9.31 -0.69
N THR A 83 23.31 -9.67 -1.49
CA THR A 83 24.46 -10.45 -1.04
C THR A 83 25.74 -9.60 -1.10
N ILE A 84 26.46 -9.52 0.03
CA ILE A 84 27.76 -8.86 0.13
C ILE A 84 28.81 -9.83 0.64
N CYS A 85 30.09 -9.49 0.49
CA CYS A 85 31.19 -10.15 1.19
C CYS A 85 31.46 -9.44 2.48
N ASP A 86 31.83 -10.19 3.51
CA ASP A 86 32.27 -9.67 4.80
C ASP A 86 33.43 -8.66 4.66
N ASP A 87 33.53 -7.69 5.57
CA ASP A 87 34.59 -6.66 5.52
C ASP A 87 35.99 -7.29 5.68
N PRO A 88 36.88 -7.14 4.68
CA PRO A 88 38.23 -7.69 4.75
C PRO A 88 39.13 -7.04 5.83
N LEU A 89 38.70 -5.92 6.40
CA LEU A 89 39.41 -5.20 7.48
C LEU A 89 38.77 -5.39 8.85
N GLY A 90 37.58 -6.00 8.89
CA GLY A 90 36.80 -6.28 10.08
C GLY A 90 37.02 -7.68 10.64
N ILE A 91 36.04 -8.18 11.34
CA ILE A 91 35.96 -9.55 11.82
C ILE A 91 35.15 -10.35 10.84
N ASN A 92 35.68 -11.45 10.33
CA ASN A 92 35.00 -12.33 9.39
C ASN A 92 33.94 -13.18 10.13
N ASP A 93 32.82 -12.56 10.51
CA ASP A 93 31.80 -13.14 11.40
C ASP A 93 30.39 -13.20 10.80
N GLY A 94 30.23 -12.71 9.58
CA GLY A 94 28.96 -12.72 8.87
C GLY A 94 28.04 -11.54 9.21
N PHE A 95 28.58 -10.49 9.82
CA PHE A 95 27.86 -9.24 10.10
C PHE A 95 28.54 -8.06 9.42
N ASP A 96 27.79 -7.29 8.65
CA ASP A 96 28.30 -6.13 7.94
C ASP A 96 27.17 -5.12 7.64
N GLU A 97 27.53 -3.91 7.21
CA GLU A 97 26.59 -2.85 6.86
C GLU A 97 26.14 -2.98 5.41
N PHE A 98 24.82 -3.08 5.22
CA PHE A 98 24.15 -3.08 3.93
C PHE A 98 23.65 -1.67 3.59
N ASN A 99 23.80 -1.24 2.34
CA ASN A 99 23.03 -0.13 1.79
C ASN A 99 21.71 -0.68 1.23
N LEU A 100 20.62 -0.54 1.97
CA LEU A 100 19.32 -1.14 1.59
C LEU A 100 18.77 -0.59 0.27
N SER A 101 19.17 0.63 -0.16
CA SER A 101 18.73 1.14 -1.47
C SER A 101 19.26 0.33 -2.65
N ASP A 102 20.26 -0.53 -2.46
CA ASP A 102 20.73 -1.44 -3.51
C ASP A 102 19.69 -2.54 -3.87
N LEU A 103 18.63 -2.67 -3.05
CA LEU A 103 17.47 -3.54 -3.31
C LEU A 103 16.36 -2.85 -4.11
N ASP A 104 16.34 -1.50 -4.17
CA ASP A 104 15.20 -0.74 -4.73
C ASP A 104 14.87 -1.16 -6.17
N GLU A 105 15.86 -1.42 -7.00
CA GLU A 105 15.66 -1.85 -8.39
C GLU A 105 14.96 -3.21 -8.48
N GLN A 106 15.32 -4.16 -7.60
CA GLN A 106 14.68 -5.47 -7.53
C GLN A 106 13.26 -5.37 -6.98
N VAL A 107 13.07 -4.54 -5.96
CA VAL A 107 11.78 -4.34 -5.29
C VAL A 107 10.78 -3.64 -6.20
N LEU A 108 11.22 -2.61 -6.92
CA LEU A 108 10.36 -1.83 -7.83
C LEU A 108 10.05 -2.58 -9.15
N ASP A 109 10.88 -3.52 -9.57
CA ASP A 109 10.70 -4.31 -10.79
C ASP A 109 10.26 -3.48 -12.01
N GLY A 110 10.98 -2.38 -12.26
CA GLY A 110 10.74 -1.49 -13.38
C GLY A 110 9.66 -0.42 -13.18
N GLN A 111 9.05 -0.32 -12.01
CA GLN A 111 8.20 0.83 -11.67
C GLN A 111 9.06 2.10 -11.56
N ASP A 112 8.50 3.25 -11.92
CA ASP A 112 9.21 4.53 -11.91
C ASP A 112 9.50 5.00 -10.46
N PRO A 113 10.75 5.06 -10.01
CA PRO A 113 11.10 5.47 -8.65
C PRO A 113 10.71 6.93 -8.32
N ALA A 114 10.29 7.72 -9.32
CA ALA A 114 9.74 9.06 -9.07
C ALA A 114 8.30 9.02 -8.53
N ASN A 115 7.61 7.89 -8.66
CA ASN A 115 6.21 7.71 -8.29
C ASN A 115 6.02 6.72 -7.13
N PHE A 116 7.07 6.02 -6.72
CA PHE A 116 7.01 5.00 -5.69
C PHE A 116 8.15 5.14 -4.69
N THR A 117 7.82 5.09 -3.40
CA THR A 117 8.81 5.08 -2.31
C THR A 117 8.99 3.66 -1.78
N VAL A 118 10.24 3.22 -1.66
CA VAL A 118 10.59 1.96 -1.01
C VAL A 118 11.09 2.24 0.40
N THR A 119 10.56 1.50 1.38
CA THR A 119 10.95 1.60 2.79
C THR A 119 11.14 0.19 3.37
N TYR A 120 12.15 0.01 4.21
CA TYR A 120 12.54 -1.30 4.75
C TYR A 120 12.21 -1.43 6.23
N TYR A 121 11.84 -2.65 6.66
CA TYR A 121 11.40 -2.96 8.03
C TYR A 121 11.94 -4.31 8.50
N ALA A 122 12.15 -4.43 9.81
CA ALA A 122 12.60 -5.69 10.41
C ALA A 122 11.48 -6.73 10.50
N THR A 123 10.22 -6.31 10.58
CA THR A 123 9.04 -7.19 10.72
C THR A 123 7.93 -6.79 9.74
N LEU A 124 7.10 -7.76 9.37
CA LEU A 124 5.91 -7.51 8.56
C LEU A 124 4.93 -6.56 9.26
N GLU A 125 4.76 -6.71 10.58
CA GLU A 125 3.86 -5.86 11.38
C GLU A 125 4.28 -4.38 11.33
N ASP A 126 5.60 -4.10 11.40
CA ASP A 126 6.12 -2.73 11.28
C ASP A 126 5.92 -2.16 9.88
N ALA A 127 6.10 -2.99 8.84
CA ALA A 127 5.86 -2.61 7.44
C ALA A 127 4.38 -2.29 7.18
N GLU A 128 3.45 -3.13 7.68
CA GLU A 128 2.01 -2.90 7.57
C GLU A 128 1.56 -1.63 8.32
N ALA A 129 2.13 -1.42 9.53
CA ALA A 129 1.81 -0.27 10.37
C ALA A 129 2.53 1.03 9.96
N PHE A 130 3.48 0.97 9.02
CA PHE A 130 4.33 2.09 8.59
C PHE A 130 5.08 2.75 9.76
N VAL A 131 5.68 1.93 10.64
CA VAL A 131 6.44 2.38 11.82
C VAL A 131 7.79 1.66 11.91
N ASN A 132 8.74 2.23 12.65
CA ASN A 132 10.05 1.62 12.92
C ASN A 132 10.85 1.24 11.65
N ALA A 133 10.80 2.07 10.61
CA ALA A 133 11.59 1.86 9.40
C ALA A 133 13.08 1.69 9.72
N LEU A 134 13.74 0.76 9.04
CA LEU A 134 15.19 0.56 9.14
C LEU A 134 15.94 1.74 8.52
N PRO A 135 17.11 2.10 9.05
CA PRO A 135 17.97 3.08 8.42
C PRO A 135 18.49 2.53 7.07
N ILE A 136 18.79 3.43 6.14
CA ILE A 136 19.25 3.02 4.80
C ILE A 136 20.58 2.24 4.87
N ASN A 137 21.46 2.60 5.76
CA ASN A 137 22.65 1.84 6.13
C ASN A 137 22.30 0.99 7.35
N PHE A 138 22.18 -0.30 7.14
CA PHE A 138 21.70 -1.25 8.14
C PHE A 138 22.67 -2.40 8.35
N GLU A 139 23.11 -2.61 9.59
CA GLU A 139 23.92 -3.77 9.98
C GLU A 139 23.01 -4.94 10.32
N ASN A 140 23.24 -6.10 9.67
CA ASN A 140 22.44 -7.30 9.92
C ASN A 140 22.66 -7.82 11.37
N THR A 141 21.60 -8.42 11.94
CA THR A 141 21.61 -9.01 13.29
C THR A 141 21.57 -10.52 13.28
N SER A 142 21.42 -11.12 12.11
CA SER A 142 21.52 -12.55 11.81
C SER A 142 22.00 -12.75 10.38
N ASN A 143 22.56 -13.92 10.05
CA ASN A 143 23.03 -14.22 8.71
C ASN A 143 22.59 -15.64 8.28
N PRO A 144 21.73 -15.79 7.26
CA PRO A 144 21.02 -14.72 6.55
C PRO A 144 19.97 -14.01 7.42
N GLN A 145 19.55 -12.81 7.02
CA GLN A 145 18.48 -12.06 7.66
C GLN A 145 17.36 -11.76 6.67
N VAL A 146 16.10 -12.02 7.07
CA VAL A 146 14.92 -11.58 6.33
C VAL A 146 14.50 -10.21 6.86
N ILE A 147 14.21 -9.31 5.94
CA ILE A 147 13.61 -7.99 6.16
C ILE A 147 12.40 -7.85 5.23
N TYR A 148 11.60 -6.80 5.41
CA TYR A 148 10.42 -6.53 4.61
C TYR A 148 10.58 -5.20 3.88
N ALA A 149 10.43 -5.21 2.56
CA ALA A 149 10.38 -4.01 1.73
C ALA A 149 8.93 -3.66 1.46
N ARG A 150 8.55 -2.42 1.77
CA ARG A 150 7.24 -1.83 1.48
C ARG A 150 7.40 -0.82 0.35
N VAL A 151 6.57 -0.94 -0.66
CA VAL A 151 6.46 0.00 -1.78
C VAL A 151 5.16 0.77 -1.64
N ASP A 152 5.25 2.08 -1.50
CA ASP A 152 4.10 2.98 -1.45
C ASP A 152 3.97 3.74 -2.79
N ASN A 153 2.73 3.91 -3.28
CA ASN A 153 2.45 4.73 -4.45
C ASN A 153 2.27 6.19 -4.04
N ASP A 154 3.25 7.05 -4.34
CA ASP A 154 3.27 8.46 -3.97
C ASP A 154 2.35 9.34 -4.84
N THR A 155 1.77 8.79 -5.91
CA THR A 155 0.82 9.50 -6.77
C THR A 155 -0.60 9.50 -6.24
N THR A 156 -0.85 8.79 -5.12
CA THR A 156 -2.16 8.66 -4.49
C THR A 156 -2.16 9.29 -3.10
N ASP A 157 -3.31 9.80 -2.68
CA ASP A 157 -3.52 10.28 -1.31
C ASP A 157 -3.94 9.14 -0.35
N ASP A 158 -4.05 7.90 -0.86
CA ASP A 158 -4.50 6.73 -0.08
C ASP A 158 -3.32 5.90 0.42
N SER A 159 -3.08 5.94 1.71
CA SER A 159 -2.06 5.13 2.40
C SER A 159 -2.27 3.60 2.32
N GLN A 160 -3.34 3.15 1.68
CA GLN A 160 -3.62 1.73 1.42
C GLN A 160 -3.10 1.25 0.05
N CYS A 161 -2.58 2.16 -0.78
CA CYS A 161 -2.00 1.84 -2.09
C CYS A 161 -0.53 1.41 -1.95
N TYR A 162 -0.26 0.39 -1.15
CA TYR A 162 1.07 -0.17 -0.93
C TYR A 162 1.10 -1.68 -1.19
N ASP A 163 2.30 -2.22 -1.34
CA ASP A 163 2.57 -3.66 -1.36
C ASP A 163 3.83 -3.97 -0.54
N ILE A 164 3.96 -5.20 -0.05
CA ILE A 164 5.07 -5.60 0.82
C ILE A 164 5.63 -6.94 0.34
N ILE A 165 6.96 -7.02 0.28
CA ILE A 165 7.67 -8.26 -0.05
C ILE A 165 8.79 -8.55 0.97
N GLU A 166 9.11 -9.82 1.14
CA GLU A 166 10.31 -10.26 1.86
C GLU A 166 11.57 -10.04 1.02
N ALA A 167 12.64 -9.55 1.66
CA ALA A 167 13.98 -9.46 1.09
C ALA A 167 14.98 -10.14 2.01
N THR A 168 15.97 -10.81 1.43
CA THR A 168 17.01 -11.53 2.16
C THR A 168 18.34 -10.79 2.10
N LEU A 169 18.94 -10.54 3.26
CA LEU A 169 20.30 -10.04 3.39
C LEU A 169 21.24 -11.20 3.70
N LEU A 170 22.32 -11.35 2.92
CA LEU A 170 23.31 -12.42 3.06
C LEU A 170 24.73 -11.86 3.06
N VAL A 171 25.50 -12.14 4.11
CA VAL A 171 26.93 -11.86 4.18
C VAL A 171 27.69 -13.15 3.92
N ASN A 172 28.51 -13.18 2.86
CA ASN A 172 29.41 -14.27 2.56
C ASN A 172 30.73 -14.07 3.29
N LEU A 173 31.12 -15.06 4.09
CA LEU A 173 32.43 -15.07 4.76
C LEU A 173 33.59 -15.06 3.76
N LEU A 174 34.64 -14.36 4.11
CA LEU A 174 35.89 -14.36 3.35
C LEU A 174 36.63 -15.69 3.51
N PRO A 175 37.38 -16.13 2.48
CA PRO A 175 38.24 -17.29 2.61
C PRO A 175 39.39 -17.03 3.60
N GLU A 176 39.62 -17.99 4.50
CA GLU A 176 40.74 -17.92 5.46
C GLU A 176 42.02 -18.42 4.82
N PHE A 177 43.15 -17.72 5.11
CA PHE A 177 44.48 -18.22 4.78
C PHE A 177 44.94 -19.23 5.83
N ILE A 178 45.16 -20.46 5.42
CA ILE A 178 45.85 -21.41 6.28
C ILE A 178 47.37 -21.14 6.15
N SER A 179 47.98 -20.61 7.21
CA SER A 179 49.43 -20.49 7.24
C SER A 179 50.06 -21.90 7.30
N VAL A 180 50.85 -22.23 6.27
CA VAL A 180 51.61 -23.49 6.17
C VAL A 180 52.95 -23.36 6.91
#